data_9627992dcafec242a3a733a66bc1d64a
#
_entry.id   9627992dcafec242a3a733a66bc1d64a
#
_cell.length_a   1.000
_cell.length_b   1.000
_cell.length_c   1.000
_cell.angle_alpha   90.00
_cell.angle_beta   90.00
_cell.angle_gamma   90.00
#
_symmetry.space_group_name_H-M   'P 1'
#
loop_
_entity.id
_entity.type
_entity.pdbx_description
1 polymer ?
#
loop_
_entity_poly.entity_id
_entity_poly.type
_entity_poly.pdbx_seq_one_letter_code
_entity_poly.pdbx_strand_id
1 'polypeptide(L)'
;HQEVPFHVLEHKYGFTAEDGQIESSTESGNMIIHGDNLVALKSLLPKYEGRVDCIYIDPPYNTGNEGWVYNDNVNDPHIKKWLGEVVGKQGEDLSRHDKWLCMMYPRLKMLQKLLSPTGAIFVSIDDNEVSNLRLMMDNIFGQNCFVGDVIWEKSYSPRNDSKGIPAVTDHIVVYGKQPDWQPARLERSDEMDSKYKNPDNDFALWMSSDAFAADAKTHQGMVYAIQHPFTGELIYPYNNAHWRYQQQDMLDVMNGWCEYELRELDDAGRRAEVCGVPIEEVREGVLAIMLKEDLSISQAKAQVIYNRGQWPRFYFTSGGKGGIRRKTYLTNVEGRLA
;
A
#
# COMPACT_ATOMS: atom_id res chain seq x y z
N HIS A 1 1.15 -36.86 -20.27
CA HIS A 1 0.80 -36.56 -18.86
C HIS A 1 1.48 -37.57 -17.94
N GLN A 2 2.71 -37.29 -17.48
CA GLN A 2 3.17 -37.93 -16.25
C GLN A 2 2.45 -37.24 -15.12
N GLU A 3 1.42 -37.87 -14.57
CA GLU A 3 0.78 -37.40 -13.37
C GLU A 3 1.77 -37.52 -12.22
N VAL A 4 1.95 -36.44 -11.46
CA VAL A 4 2.67 -36.47 -10.19
C VAL A 4 2.00 -37.54 -9.32
N PRO A 5 2.71 -38.52 -8.77
CA PRO A 5 2.10 -39.56 -7.94
C PRO A 5 1.42 -38.95 -6.72
N PHE A 6 0.29 -39.51 -6.38
CA PHE A 6 -0.41 -39.17 -5.13
C PHE A 6 0.12 -40.04 -3.99
N HIS A 7 0.59 -39.41 -2.92
CA HIS A 7 1.07 -40.09 -1.74
C HIS A 7 0.28 -39.63 -0.51
N VAL A 8 0.17 -40.49 0.46
CA VAL A 8 -0.43 -40.17 1.76
C VAL A 8 0.68 -39.68 2.68
N LEU A 9 0.45 -38.58 3.37
CA LEU A 9 1.37 -38.10 4.38
C LEU A 9 1.33 -39.02 5.60
N GLU A 10 2.49 -39.51 5.99
CA GLU A 10 2.65 -40.39 7.15
C GLU A 10 3.18 -39.56 8.33
N HIS A 11 2.47 -39.60 9.46
CA HIS A 11 2.94 -38.97 10.69
C HIS A 11 4.16 -39.73 11.23
N LYS A 12 5.24 -39.01 11.53
CA LYS A 12 6.47 -39.58 12.09
C LYS A 12 6.63 -39.27 13.57
N TYR A 13 6.53 -37.99 13.94
CA TYR A 13 6.62 -37.54 15.33
C TYR A 13 6.06 -36.10 15.47
N GLY A 14 5.74 -35.70 16.68
CA GLY A 14 5.52 -34.33 17.07
C GLY A 14 6.75 -33.74 17.76
N PHE A 15 6.79 -32.42 17.92
CA PHE A 15 7.82 -31.73 18.66
C PHE A 15 7.20 -30.57 19.45
N THR A 16 7.53 -30.47 20.72
CA THR A 16 7.17 -29.34 21.59
C THR A 16 8.45 -28.74 22.20
N ALA A 17 8.39 -27.47 22.60
CA ALA A 17 9.52 -26.81 23.25
C ALA A 17 9.80 -27.41 24.66
N GLU A 18 8.77 -27.98 25.30
CA GLU A 18 8.85 -28.52 26.66
C GLU A 18 9.36 -29.96 26.67
N ASP A 19 8.75 -30.84 25.83
CA ASP A 19 9.03 -32.27 25.85
C ASP A 19 9.98 -32.76 24.78
N GLY A 20 10.36 -31.88 23.82
CA GLY A 20 11.13 -32.26 22.66
C GLY A 20 10.31 -33.13 21.68
N GLN A 21 10.91 -34.23 21.21
CA GLN A 21 10.25 -35.16 20.28
C GLN A 21 9.25 -36.06 21.03
N ILE A 22 8.02 -36.13 20.52
CA ILE A 22 6.92 -36.96 21.03
C ILE A 22 6.34 -37.84 19.92
N GLU A 23 5.75 -38.99 20.28
CA GLU A 23 5.16 -39.89 19.27
C GLU A 23 3.82 -39.40 18.70
N SER A 24 3.08 -38.61 19.49
CA SER A 24 1.79 -38.03 19.06
C SER A 24 1.95 -36.74 18.26
N SER A 25 0.93 -36.40 17.48
CA SER A 25 0.85 -35.06 16.84
C SER A 25 0.63 -33.98 17.91
N THR A 26 1.16 -32.79 17.65
CA THR A 26 0.87 -31.62 18.49
C THR A 26 -0.50 -31.02 18.13
N GLU A 27 -1.11 -30.30 19.08
CA GLU A 27 -2.38 -29.59 18.85
C GLU A 27 -2.20 -28.26 18.09
N SER A 28 -0.96 -27.85 17.82
CA SER A 28 -0.64 -26.59 17.15
C SER A 28 -1.17 -26.49 15.71
N GLY A 29 -1.42 -27.63 15.06
CA GLY A 29 -1.77 -27.70 13.64
C GLY A 29 -0.61 -27.44 12.68
N ASN A 30 0.58 -27.06 13.18
CA ASN A 30 1.77 -26.86 12.37
C ASN A 30 2.34 -28.19 11.87
N MET A 31 2.92 -28.19 10.66
CA MET A 31 3.50 -29.38 10.06
C MET A 31 4.83 -29.08 9.39
N ILE A 32 5.79 -30.00 9.55
CA ILE A 32 7.00 -30.06 8.73
C ILE A 32 6.88 -31.30 7.86
N ILE A 33 6.89 -31.14 6.55
CA ILE A 33 6.75 -32.22 5.59
C ILE A 33 8.12 -32.47 4.97
N HIS A 34 8.63 -33.68 5.15
CA HIS A 34 9.93 -34.11 4.60
C HIS A 34 9.72 -35.04 3.39
N GLY A 35 10.35 -34.72 2.26
CA GLY A 35 10.28 -35.50 1.04
C GLY A 35 10.42 -34.62 -0.22
N ASP A 36 10.16 -35.19 -1.40
CA ASP A 36 10.08 -34.43 -2.64
C ASP A 36 8.94 -33.43 -2.58
N ASN A 37 9.25 -32.15 -2.81
CA ASN A 37 8.28 -31.07 -2.61
C ASN A 37 7.12 -31.09 -3.62
N LEU A 38 7.32 -31.58 -4.85
CA LEU A 38 6.25 -31.69 -5.85
C LEU A 38 5.24 -32.76 -5.46
N VAL A 39 5.74 -33.90 -4.95
CA VAL A 39 4.91 -34.98 -4.40
C VAL A 39 4.18 -34.49 -3.14
N ALA A 40 4.88 -33.80 -2.25
CA ALA A 40 4.29 -33.20 -1.04
C ALA A 40 3.16 -32.22 -1.37
N LEU A 41 3.37 -31.30 -2.29
CA LEU A 41 2.36 -30.34 -2.75
C LEU A 41 1.12 -31.04 -3.29
N LYS A 42 1.30 -32.09 -4.13
CA LYS A 42 0.15 -32.85 -4.62
C LYS A 42 -0.60 -33.57 -3.50
N SER A 43 0.12 -34.10 -2.51
CA SER A 43 -0.47 -34.79 -1.35
C SER A 43 -1.23 -33.85 -0.40
N LEU A 44 -0.93 -32.53 -0.45
CA LEU A 44 -1.66 -31.51 0.31
C LEU A 44 -2.99 -31.10 -0.34
N LEU A 45 -3.13 -31.19 -1.67
CA LEU A 45 -4.31 -30.72 -2.38
C LEU A 45 -5.63 -31.25 -1.83
N PRO A 46 -5.82 -32.55 -1.52
CA PRO A 46 -7.11 -33.05 -1.04
C PRO A 46 -7.62 -32.36 0.22
N LYS A 47 -6.71 -31.84 1.05
CA LYS A 47 -7.04 -31.19 2.32
C LYS A 47 -6.99 -29.64 2.26
N TYR A 48 -6.09 -29.10 1.43
CA TYR A 48 -5.74 -27.67 1.47
C TYR A 48 -6.00 -26.93 0.18
N GLU A 49 -6.58 -27.53 -0.87
CA GLU A 49 -6.93 -26.82 -2.11
C GLU A 49 -7.87 -25.66 -1.80
N GLY A 50 -7.48 -24.46 -2.25
CA GLY A 50 -8.22 -23.21 -2.04
C GLY A 50 -8.32 -22.74 -0.58
N ARG A 51 -7.41 -23.16 0.30
CA ARG A 51 -7.50 -22.88 1.76
C ARG A 51 -6.26 -22.21 2.35
N VAL A 52 -5.20 -22.01 1.58
CA VAL A 52 -3.94 -21.39 2.05
C VAL A 52 -3.99 -19.90 1.78
N ASP A 53 -3.92 -19.08 2.80
CA ASP A 53 -4.03 -17.63 2.66
C ASP A 53 -2.72 -16.96 2.29
N CYS A 54 -1.58 -17.54 2.67
CA CYS A 54 -0.25 -17.01 2.38
C CYS A 54 0.72 -18.13 2.02
N ILE A 55 1.42 -17.97 0.91
CA ILE A 55 2.50 -18.84 0.50
C ILE A 55 3.76 -18.00 0.34
N TYR A 56 4.85 -18.42 0.99
CA TYR A 56 6.19 -17.88 0.76
C TYR A 56 7.10 -18.99 0.27
N ILE A 57 7.83 -18.75 -0.81
CA ILE A 57 8.83 -19.66 -1.32
C ILE A 57 10.15 -18.93 -1.60
N ASP A 58 11.23 -19.64 -1.38
CA ASP A 58 12.60 -19.22 -1.65
C ASP A 58 13.25 -20.30 -2.54
N PRO A 59 13.02 -20.26 -3.86
CA PRO A 59 13.55 -21.26 -4.80
C PRO A 59 15.04 -21.05 -5.04
N PRO A 60 15.76 -22.03 -5.64
CA PRO A 60 17.12 -21.82 -6.11
C PRO A 60 17.19 -20.63 -7.08
N TYR A 61 18.16 -19.72 -6.91
CA TYR A 61 18.27 -18.49 -7.70
C TYR A 61 18.95 -18.69 -9.06
N ASN A 62 19.42 -19.92 -9.31
CA ASN A 62 20.04 -20.30 -10.58
C ASN A 62 21.29 -19.48 -10.95
N THR A 63 22.13 -19.17 -9.95
CA THR A 63 23.33 -18.33 -10.09
C THR A 63 24.45 -18.98 -10.92
N GLY A 64 24.34 -20.28 -11.23
CA GLY A 64 25.35 -21.07 -11.94
C GLY A 64 26.42 -21.68 -11.06
N ASN A 65 26.47 -21.34 -9.77
CA ASN A 65 27.40 -21.88 -8.79
C ASN A 65 26.81 -23.04 -7.98
N GLU A 66 25.54 -23.30 -8.17
CA GLU A 66 24.79 -24.34 -7.47
C GLU A 66 25.03 -25.67 -8.18
N GLY A 67 25.75 -26.57 -7.52
CA GLY A 67 26.07 -27.92 -8.06
C GLY A 67 24.87 -28.89 -8.05
N TRP A 68 23.65 -28.39 -8.25
CA TRP A 68 22.46 -29.25 -8.26
C TRP A 68 22.15 -29.81 -9.64
N VAL A 69 22.10 -31.13 -9.68
CA VAL A 69 21.75 -31.88 -10.88
C VAL A 69 20.24 -32.02 -10.90
N TYR A 70 19.61 -31.31 -11.84
CA TYR A 70 18.18 -31.46 -12.08
C TYR A 70 17.87 -32.78 -12.78
N ASN A 71 17.24 -33.69 -12.08
CA ASN A 71 16.87 -35.02 -12.60
C ASN A 71 15.36 -35.17 -12.87
N ASP A 72 14.63 -34.05 -12.98
CA ASP A 72 13.24 -34.10 -13.42
C ASP A 72 13.21 -34.23 -14.95
N ASN A 73 12.95 -35.44 -15.44
CA ASN A 73 12.56 -35.71 -16.82
C ASN A 73 11.22 -35.02 -17.13
N VAL A 74 11.20 -33.69 -17.11
CA VAL A 74 10.00 -32.90 -17.39
C VAL A 74 9.79 -32.81 -18.89
N ASN A 75 9.26 -33.89 -19.48
CA ASN A 75 8.75 -33.95 -20.84
C ASN A 75 7.28 -33.49 -20.91
N ASP A 76 6.87 -32.46 -20.14
CA ASP A 76 5.53 -31.94 -20.26
C ASP A 76 5.35 -31.19 -21.59
N PRO A 77 4.42 -31.61 -22.46
CA PRO A 77 4.16 -31.00 -23.76
C PRO A 77 3.73 -29.51 -23.63
N HIS A 78 3.08 -29.11 -22.52
CA HIS A 78 2.67 -27.75 -22.29
C HIS A 78 3.85 -26.83 -21.94
N ILE A 79 4.82 -27.35 -21.19
CA ILE A 79 6.07 -26.62 -20.90
C ILE A 79 6.87 -26.43 -22.19
N LYS A 80 7.00 -27.50 -23.01
CA LYS A 80 7.68 -27.40 -24.33
C LYS A 80 6.97 -26.43 -25.26
N LYS A 81 5.64 -26.42 -25.30
CA LYS A 81 4.85 -25.49 -26.10
C LYS A 81 5.05 -24.05 -25.61
N TRP A 82 4.96 -23.81 -24.29
CA TRP A 82 5.16 -22.50 -23.69
C TRP A 82 6.59 -21.98 -23.93
N LEU A 83 7.62 -22.82 -23.72
CA LEU A 83 9.01 -22.47 -24.03
C LEU A 83 9.20 -22.16 -25.52
N GLY A 84 8.56 -22.90 -26.42
CA GLY A 84 8.60 -22.64 -27.85
C GLY A 84 7.90 -21.35 -28.27
N GLU A 85 6.84 -20.94 -27.56
CA GLU A 85 6.09 -19.71 -27.81
C GLU A 85 6.79 -18.48 -27.23
N VAL A 86 7.42 -18.59 -26.06
CA VAL A 86 8.03 -17.46 -25.32
C VAL A 86 9.52 -17.30 -25.63
N VAL A 87 10.27 -18.39 -25.77
CA VAL A 87 11.74 -18.39 -25.92
C VAL A 87 12.19 -18.52 -27.39
N GLY A 88 11.30 -18.96 -28.29
CA GLY A 88 11.58 -19.13 -29.74
C GLY A 88 12.40 -20.36 -30.09
N LYS A 89 12.68 -20.54 -31.41
CA LYS A 89 13.24 -21.75 -32.03
C LYS A 89 14.74 -22.02 -31.77
N GLN A 90 15.35 -21.49 -30.72
CA GLN A 90 16.78 -21.78 -30.42
C GLN A 90 16.92 -22.97 -29.46
N GLY A 91 16.31 -24.09 -29.81
CA GLY A 91 16.11 -25.16 -28.87
C GLY A 91 16.72 -26.51 -29.20
N GLU A 92 18.05 -26.65 -29.36
CA GLU A 92 18.67 -28.00 -29.26
C GLU A 92 19.49 -28.20 -27.97
N ASP A 93 19.77 -27.12 -27.22
CA ASP A 93 20.37 -27.21 -25.89
C ASP A 93 19.56 -26.40 -24.90
N LEU A 94 18.79 -27.08 -24.04
CA LEU A 94 18.02 -26.43 -23.00
C LEU A 94 18.95 -25.56 -22.15
N SER A 95 18.77 -24.25 -22.21
CA SER A 95 19.55 -23.32 -21.43
C SER A 95 19.35 -23.57 -19.91
N ARG A 96 20.24 -23.10 -19.11
CA ARG A 96 20.11 -23.16 -17.64
C ARG A 96 18.77 -22.61 -17.16
N HIS A 97 18.29 -21.53 -17.79
CA HIS A 97 17.01 -20.89 -17.50
C HIS A 97 15.82 -21.79 -17.84
N ASP A 98 15.88 -22.51 -18.98
CA ASP A 98 14.81 -23.43 -19.37
C ASP A 98 14.64 -24.58 -18.38
N LYS A 99 15.75 -25.13 -17.87
CA LYS A 99 15.73 -26.18 -16.84
C LYS A 99 15.09 -25.66 -15.54
N TRP A 100 15.41 -24.44 -15.15
CA TRP A 100 14.83 -23.79 -13.97
C TRP A 100 13.33 -23.57 -14.14
N LEU A 101 12.90 -23.07 -15.29
CA LEU A 101 11.48 -22.88 -15.62
C LEU A 101 10.70 -24.21 -15.63
N CYS A 102 11.26 -25.26 -16.18
CA CYS A 102 10.68 -26.61 -16.15
C CYS A 102 10.48 -27.13 -14.73
N MET A 103 11.39 -26.82 -13.84
CA MET A 103 11.32 -27.16 -12.42
C MET A 103 10.21 -26.37 -11.69
N MET A 104 10.19 -25.08 -11.89
CA MET A 104 9.30 -24.18 -11.14
C MET A 104 7.84 -24.26 -11.60
N TYR A 105 7.59 -24.43 -12.89
CA TYR A 105 6.23 -24.39 -13.45
C TYR A 105 5.24 -25.35 -12.78
N PRO A 106 5.50 -26.66 -12.65
CA PRO A 106 4.55 -27.56 -11.99
C PRO A 106 4.35 -27.25 -10.52
N ARG A 107 5.37 -26.74 -9.83
CA ARG A 107 5.30 -26.33 -8.43
C ARG A 107 4.41 -25.12 -8.27
N LEU A 108 4.62 -24.08 -9.03
CA LEU A 108 3.79 -22.87 -9.02
C LEU A 108 2.33 -23.13 -9.36
N LYS A 109 2.06 -24.07 -10.30
CA LYS A 109 0.70 -24.54 -10.60
C LYS A 109 0.03 -25.20 -9.41
N MET A 110 0.75 -26.02 -8.63
CA MET A 110 0.22 -26.65 -7.43
C MET A 110 0.00 -25.60 -6.31
N LEU A 111 0.96 -24.70 -6.13
CA LEU A 111 0.85 -23.61 -5.16
C LEU A 111 -0.34 -22.70 -5.48
N GLN A 112 -0.57 -22.36 -6.75
CA GLN A 112 -1.75 -21.61 -7.18
C GLN A 112 -3.05 -22.31 -6.76
N LYS A 113 -3.14 -23.64 -6.90
CA LYS A 113 -4.34 -24.40 -6.48
C LYS A 113 -4.56 -24.37 -4.96
N LEU A 114 -3.50 -24.40 -4.18
CA LEU A 114 -3.58 -24.36 -2.73
C LEU A 114 -4.09 -23.00 -2.21
N LEU A 115 -3.79 -21.88 -2.91
CA LEU A 115 -4.19 -20.56 -2.50
C LEU A 115 -5.71 -20.41 -2.40
N SER A 116 -6.16 -19.83 -1.28
CA SER A 116 -7.54 -19.37 -1.09
C SER A 116 -7.87 -18.22 -2.08
N PRO A 117 -9.15 -17.92 -2.30
CA PRO A 117 -9.55 -16.80 -3.17
C PRO A 117 -8.95 -15.44 -2.74
N THR A 118 -8.70 -15.26 -1.45
CA THR A 118 -8.11 -14.04 -0.86
C THR A 118 -6.62 -14.17 -0.57
N GLY A 119 -6.00 -15.28 -0.95
CA GLY A 119 -4.60 -15.58 -0.68
C GLY A 119 -3.63 -14.93 -1.66
N ALA A 120 -2.36 -14.86 -1.24
CA ALA A 120 -1.24 -14.38 -2.05
C ALA A 120 0.00 -15.27 -1.93
N ILE A 121 0.82 -15.22 -2.98
CA ILE A 121 2.13 -15.90 -3.01
C ILE A 121 3.25 -14.86 -3.12
N PHE A 122 4.30 -15.10 -2.35
CA PHE A 122 5.52 -14.32 -2.30
C PHE A 122 6.68 -15.22 -2.72
N VAL A 123 7.47 -14.78 -3.69
CA VAL A 123 8.57 -15.57 -4.25
C VAL A 123 9.85 -14.75 -4.20
N SER A 124 10.80 -15.15 -3.35
CA SER A 124 12.16 -14.57 -3.34
C SER A 124 12.94 -15.02 -4.55
N ILE A 125 13.68 -14.11 -5.17
CA ILE A 125 14.53 -14.39 -6.33
C ILE A 125 15.56 -13.25 -6.49
N ASP A 126 16.63 -13.51 -7.26
CA ASP A 126 17.58 -12.47 -7.65
C ASP A 126 17.44 -12.05 -9.11
N ASP A 127 18.34 -11.18 -9.57
CA ASP A 127 18.41 -10.65 -10.94
C ASP A 127 18.55 -11.74 -12.03
N ASN A 128 19.03 -12.95 -11.68
CA ASN A 128 19.23 -14.00 -12.67
C ASN A 128 17.91 -14.53 -13.25
N GLU A 129 16.87 -14.66 -12.42
CA GLU A 129 15.62 -15.32 -12.81
C GLU A 129 14.37 -14.46 -12.59
N VAL A 130 14.45 -13.25 -12.05
CA VAL A 130 13.26 -12.42 -11.77
C VAL A 130 12.40 -12.19 -13.01
N SER A 131 13.00 -11.92 -14.16
CA SER A 131 12.27 -11.69 -15.41
C SER A 131 11.56 -12.96 -15.90
N ASN A 132 12.23 -14.11 -15.85
CA ASN A 132 11.66 -15.39 -16.23
C ASN A 132 10.55 -15.83 -15.26
N LEU A 133 10.77 -15.64 -13.96
CA LEU A 133 9.75 -15.88 -12.93
C LEU A 133 8.51 -15.02 -13.20
N ARG A 134 8.69 -13.73 -13.48
CA ARG A 134 7.58 -12.81 -13.75
C ARG A 134 6.74 -13.27 -14.94
N LEU A 135 7.35 -13.61 -16.06
CA LEU A 135 6.63 -14.12 -17.23
C LEU A 135 5.89 -15.44 -16.95
N MET A 136 6.49 -16.32 -16.18
CA MET A 136 5.88 -17.58 -15.78
C MET A 136 4.70 -17.36 -14.84
N MET A 137 4.83 -16.47 -13.87
CA MET A 137 3.77 -16.11 -12.94
C MET A 137 2.60 -15.42 -13.67
N ASP A 138 2.87 -14.54 -14.62
CA ASP A 138 1.85 -13.91 -15.48
C ASP A 138 1.04 -14.96 -16.25
N ASN A 139 1.71 -16.04 -16.74
CA ASN A 139 1.04 -17.16 -17.43
C ASN A 139 0.18 -18.01 -16.48
N ILE A 140 0.63 -18.21 -15.24
CA ILE A 140 -0.05 -19.08 -14.26
C ILE A 140 -1.18 -18.35 -13.56
N PHE A 141 -0.94 -17.14 -13.06
CA PHE A 141 -1.88 -16.37 -12.22
C PHE A 141 -2.67 -15.36 -13.05
N GLY A 142 -2.13 -14.88 -14.16
CA GLY A 142 -2.63 -13.76 -14.94
C GLY A 142 -1.94 -12.44 -14.57
N GLN A 143 -1.71 -11.59 -15.57
CA GLN A 143 -1.04 -10.27 -15.37
C GLN A 143 -1.78 -9.37 -14.38
N ASN A 144 -3.11 -9.43 -14.36
CA ASN A 144 -3.94 -8.63 -13.46
C ASN A 144 -3.84 -9.05 -11.99
N CYS A 145 -3.25 -10.21 -11.71
CA CYS A 145 -3.01 -10.71 -10.36
C CYS A 145 -1.65 -10.30 -9.80
N PHE A 146 -0.82 -9.62 -10.58
CA PHE A 146 0.44 -9.08 -10.09
C PHE A 146 0.19 -7.94 -9.10
N VAL A 147 0.76 -8.08 -7.90
CA VAL A 147 0.62 -7.10 -6.83
C VAL A 147 1.79 -6.13 -6.80
N GLY A 148 3.01 -6.66 -6.86
CA GLY A 148 4.21 -5.85 -6.80
C GLY A 148 5.50 -6.66 -6.76
N ASP A 149 6.60 -5.94 -6.88
CA ASP A 149 7.96 -6.44 -6.68
C ASP A 149 8.58 -5.66 -5.51
N VAL A 150 8.80 -6.36 -4.39
CA VAL A 150 9.40 -5.78 -3.19
C VAL A 150 10.90 -5.96 -3.30
N ILE A 151 11.63 -4.86 -3.31
CA ILE A 151 13.09 -4.86 -3.38
C ILE A 151 13.65 -5.02 -1.97
N TRP A 152 14.35 -6.11 -1.74
CA TRP A 152 15.00 -6.43 -0.48
C TRP A 152 16.49 -6.06 -0.53
N GLU A 153 16.93 -5.13 0.32
CA GLU A 153 18.35 -4.79 0.46
C GLU A 153 19.06 -5.86 1.29
N LYS A 154 19.79 -6.76 0.61
CA LYS A 154 20.48 -7.89 1.25
C LYS A 154 21.87 -7.57 1.80
N SER A 155 22.46 -6.45 1.40
CA SER A 155 23.80 -6.05 1.82
C SER A 155 23.93 -4.54 1.92
N TYR A 156 24.33 -4.05 3.08
CA TYR A 156 24.62 -2.62 3.33
C TYR A 156 25.99 -2.17 2.82
N SER A 157 26.89 -3.11 2.49
CA SER A 157 28.23 -2.81 2.01
C SER A 157 28.49 -3.49 0.68
N PRO A 158 28.54 -2.74 -0.43
CA PRO A 158 28.92 -3.30 -1.72
C PRO A 158 30.33 -3.92 -1.64
N ARG A 159 30.53 -5.06 -2.32
CA ARG A 159 31.86 -5.67 -2.42
C ARG A 159 32.75 -4.82 -3.30
N ASN A 160 33.96 -4.50 -2.81
CA ASN A 160 34.93 -3.69 -3.55
C ASN A 160 35.54 -4.39 -4.77
N ASP A 161 35.34 -5.70 -4.92
CA ASP A 161 35.85 -6.55 -6.01
C ASP A 161 34.83 -6.76 -7.14
N SER A 162 33.64 -6.16 -7.04
CA SER A 162 32.62 -6.28 -8.08
C SER A 162 32.99 -5.49 -9.34
N LYS A 163 32.89 -6.15 -10.51
CA LYS A 163 33.04 -5.48 -11.80
C LYS A 163 31.68 -4.85 -12.19
N GLY A 164 31.62 -3.51 -12.23
CA GLY A 164 30.39 -2.78 -12.55
C GLY A 164 29.57 -2.39 -11.32
N ILE A 165 28.24 -2.38 -11.46
CA ILE A 165 27.32 -2.06 -10.37
C ILE A 165 27.09 -3.31 -9.53
N PRO A 166 27.44 -3.32 -8.23
CA PRO A 166 27.24 -4.48 -7.37
C PRO A 166 25.75 -4.72 -7.11
N ALA A 167 25.29 -5.96 -7.24
CA ALA A 167 23.96 -6.37 -6.84
C ALA A 167 23.89 -6.47 -5.31
N VAL A 168 23.21 -5.52 -4.68
CA VAL A 168 22.99 -5.43 -3.23
C VAL A 168 21.56 -5.76 -2.82
N THR A 169 20.72 -6.09 -3.80
CA THR A 169 19.30 -6.34 -3.59
C THR A 169 18.88 -7.71 -4.11
N ASP A 170 17.79 -8.22 -3.55
CA ASP A 170 16.99 -9.31 -4.09
C ASP A 170 15.56 -8.83 -4.31
N HIS A 171 14.76 -9.64 -4.99
CA HIS A 171 13.38 -9.39 -5.34
C HIS A 171 12.46 -10.31 -4.55
N ILE A 172 11.30 -9.81 -4.13
CA ILE A 172 10.18 -10.63 -3.67
C ILE A 172 9.00 -10.32 -4.56
N VAL A 173 8.76 -11.22 -5.51
CA VAL A 173 7.67 -11.07 -6.49
C VAL A 173 6.37 -11.54 -5.85
N VAL A 174 5.33 -10.69 -5.88
CA VAL A 174 4.06 -10.91 -5.19
C VAL A 174 2.91 -11.02 -6.19
N TYR A 175 2.13 -12.09 -6.06
CA TYR A 175 0.89 -12.31 -6.83
C TYR A 175 -0.27 -12.64 -5.89
N GLY A 176 -1.41 -11.98 -6.09
CA GLY A 176 -2.67 -12.40 -5.50
C GLY A 176 -3.26 -13.61 -6.24
N LYS A 177 -4.14 -14.36 -5.58
CA LYS A 177 -4.93 -15.41 -6.23
C LYS A 177 -5.91 -14.84 -7.23
N GLN A 178 -6.41 -13.64 -6.96
CA GLN A 178 -7.37 -12.91 -7.81
C GLN A 178 -6.88 -11.49 -8.09
N PRO A 179 -7.39 -10.86 -9.17
CA PRO A 179 -7.18 -9.43 -9.41
C PRO A 179 -7.62 -8.60 -8.19
N ASP A 180 -7.02 -7.42 -8.03
CA ASP A 180 -7.34 -6.46 -6.96
C ASP A 180 -7.08 -6.95 -5.52
N TRP A 181 -6.26 -7.99 -5.35
CA TRP A 181 -5.84 -8.43 -4.04
C TRP A 181 -5.13 -7.30 -3.28
N GLN A 182 -5.48 -7.15 -2.01
CA GLN A 182 -4.85 -6.18 -1.11
C GLN A 182 -4.47 -6.88 0.20
N PRO A 183 -3.32 -6.54 0.78
CA PRO A 183 -2.94 -7.05 2.09
C PRO A 183 -3.92 -6.56 3.16
N ALA A 184 -4.13 -7.38 4.18
CA ALA A 184 -4.85 -6.95 5.37
C ALA A 184 -4.14 -5.78 6.05
N ARG A 185 -4.89 -4.91 6.70
CA ARG A 185 -4.31 -3.83 7.49
C ARG A 185 -4.05 -4.30 8.91
N LEU A 186 -2.89 -3.94 9.42
CA LEU A 186 -2.57 -4.16 10.82
C LEU A 186 -3.48 -3.30 11.70
N GLU A 187 -3.84 -3.82 12.86
CA GLU A 187 -4.50 -3.03 13.90
C GLU A 187 -3.62 -1.82 14.28
N ARG A 188 -4.28 -0.75 14.66
CA ARG A 188 -3.58 0.43 15.11
C ARG A 188 -3.00 0.20 16.49
N SER A 189 -1.78 0.66 16.72
CA SER A 189 -1.18 0.61 18.05
C SER A 189 -1.63 1.80 18.91
N ASP A 190 -1.61 1.61 20.23
CA ASP A 190 -1.89 2.68 21.21
C ASP A 190 -0.98 3.90 21.01
N GLU A 191 0.27 3.70 20.60
CA GLU A 191 1.21 4.77 20.27
C GLU A 191 0.73 5.62 19.08
N MET A 192 0.18 4.98 18.04
CA MET A 192 -0.39 5.69 16.89
C MET A 192 -1.63 6.49 17.30
N ASP A 193 -2.40 6.00 18.24
CA ASP A 193 -3.64 6.61 18.69
C ASP A 193 -3.43 7.67 19.78
N SER A 194 -2.31 7.65 20.49
CA SER A 194 -1.95 8.61 21.53
C SER A 194 -1.92 10.09 21.08
N LYS A 195 -1.77 10.32 19.77
CA LYS A 195 -1.77 11.64 19.13
C LYS A 195 -3.18 12.25 19.01
N TYR A 196 -4.21 11.39 19.08
CA TYR A 196 -5.60 11.80 18.98
C TYR A 196 -6.12 12.21 20.37
N LYS A 197 -6.71 13.37 20.46
CA LYS A 197 -7.23 13.95 21.71
C LYS A 197 -8.61 14.53 21.47
N ASN A 198 -9.27 14.97 22.52
CA ASN A 198 -10.57 15.64 22.41
C ASN A 198 -10.59 16.91 23.28
N PRO A 199 -9.83 17.94 22.88
CA PRO A 199 -9.69 19.17 23.71
C PRO A 199 -10.95 20.04 23.75
N ASP A 200 -11.90 19.79 22.85
CA ASP A 200 -13.13 20.58 22.71
C ASP A 200 -14.41 19.77 22.91
N ASN A 201 -14.32 18.57 23.50
CA ASN A 201 -15.45 17.66 23.72
C ASN A 201 -16.25 17.34 22.45
N ASP A 202 -15.57 17.13 21.33
CA ASP A 202 -16.19 16.72 20.09
C ASP A 202 -16.70 15.25 20.16
N PHE A 203 -17.47 14.80 19.17
CA PHE A 203 -18.06 13.46 19.11
C PHE A 203 -17.01 12.32 19.04
N ALA A 204 -15.77 12.61 18.61
CA ALA A 204 -14.69 11.64 18.51
C ALA A 204 -13.33 12.28 18.80
N LEU A 205 -12.34 11.43 19.12
CA LEU A 205 -10.94 11.86 19.23
C LEU A 205 -10.43 12.33 17.86
N TRP A 206 -9.66 13.41 17.85
CA TRP A 206 -9.07 13.96 16.63
C TRP A 206 -7.64 14.47 16.86
N MET A 207 -6.89 14.59 15.76
CA MET A 207 -5.59 15.26 15.75
C MET A 207 -5.61 16.46 14.81
N SER A 208 -4.79 17.46 15.15
CA SER A 208 -4.57 18.62 14.28
C SER A 208 -3.83 18.24 13.01
N SER A 209 -4.36 18.63 11.88
CA SER A 209 -3.73 18.41 10.57
C SER A 209 -3.76 19.69 9.72
N ASP A 210 -2.98 19.73 8.65
CA ASP A 210 -2.94 20.89 7.78
C ASP A 210 -4.26 21.08 7.03
N ALA A 211 -4.73 22.32 7.02
CA ALA A 211 -5.88 22.76 6.26
C ALA A 211 -5.57 22.87 4.75
N PHE A 212 -4.29 22.79 4.39
CA PHE A 212 -3.76 23.06 3.07
C PHE A 212 -3.23 21.79 2.39
N ALA A 213 -3.12 21.83 1.06
CA ALA A 213 -2.39 20.88 0.24
C ALA A 213 -1.50 21.64 -0.73
N ALA A 214 -0.43 21.01 -1.22
CA ALA A 214 0.46 21.59 -2.20
C ALA A 214 -0.19 21.65 -3.59
N ASP A 215 0.48 22.37 -4.53
CA ASP A 215 0.09 22.50 -5.93
C ASP A 215 -1.06 23.49 -6.18
N ALA A 216 -0.89 24.71 -5.66
CA ALA A 216 -1.82 25.82 -5.89
C ALA A 216 -2.03 26.15 -7.36
N LYS A 217 -0.98 25.97 -8.21
CA LYS A 217 -1.02 26.30 -9.63
C LYS A 217 -2.09 25.51 -10.40
N THR A 218 -2.25 24.22 -10.11
CA THR A 218 -3.27 23.38 -10.75
C THR A 218 -4.62 23.47 -10.06
N HIS A 219 -4.64 23.96 -8.80
CA HIS A 219 -5.84 24.03 -7.96
C HIS A 219 -6.26 25.48 -7.63
N GLN A 220 -6.10 26.40 -8.56
CA GLN A 220 -6.35 27.83 -8.35
C GLN A 220 -7.76 28.16 -7.83
N GLY A 221 -8.79 27.35 -8.17
CA GLY A 221 -10.14 27.50 -7.65
C GLY A 221 -10.28 27.22 -6.13
N MET A 222 -9.24 26.63 -5.52
CA MET A 222 -9.15 26.40 -4.07
C MET A 222 -8.15 27.35 -3.39
N VAL A 223 -7.73 28.42 -4.07
CA VAL A 223 -6.93 29.51 -3.51
C VAL A 223 -7.82 30.75 -3.36
N TYR A 224 -8.47 30.87 -2.24
CA TYR A 224 -9.41 31.95 -1.91
C TYR A 224 -9.15 32.48 -0.50
N ALA A 225 -9.60 33.73 -0.23
CA ALA A 225 -9.55 34.31 1.08
C ALA A 225 -10.63 33.75 2.00
N ILE A 226 -10.31 33.63 3.29
CA ILE A 226 -11.27 33.42 4.38
C ILE A 226 -11.07 34.56 5.37
N GLN A 227 -12.12 35.32 5.67
CA GLN A 227 -12.05 36.37 6.68
C GLN A 227 -12.08 35.75 8.07
N HIS A 228 -11.09 36.12 8.90
CA HIS A 228 -10.92 35.58 10.22
C HIS A 228 -12.00 36.14 11.18
N PRO A 229 -12.79 35.29 11.87
CA PRO A 229 -13.94 35.81 12.67
C PRO A 229 -13.54 36.51 13.95
N PHE A 230 -12.30 36.32 14.41
CA PHE A 230 -11.81 36.97 15.63
C PHE A 230 -10.96 38.23 15.36
N THR A 231 -10.25 38.30 14.24
CA THR A 231 -9.34 39.41 13.92
C THR A 231 -9.79 40.25 12.74
N GLY A 232 -10.66 39.74 11.88
CA GLY A 232 -11.09 40.38 10.65
C GLY A 232 -10.10 40.29 9.50
N GLU A 233 -8.91 39.75 9.72
CA GLU A 233 -7.87 39.59 8.72
C GLU A 233 -8.26 38.56 7.63
N LEU A 234 -7.76 38.76 6.42
CA LEU A 234 -7.94 37.80 5.33
C LEU A 234 -6.84 36.74 5.40
N ILE A 235 -7.25 35.49 5.51
CA ILE A 235 -6.35 34.32 5.52
C ILE A 235 -6.35 33.69 4.15
N TYR A 236 -5.16 33.48 3.59
CA TYR A 236 -4.90 32.73 2.37
C TYR A 236 -4.10 31.48 2.69
N PRO A 237 -4.11 30.47 1.81
CA PRO A 237 -3.10 29.42 1.85
C PRO A 237 -1.69 30.05 1.73
N TYR A 238 -0.69 29.36 2.24
CA TYR A 238 0.71 29.78 2.03
C TYR A 238 1.14 29.53 0.55
N ASN A 239 2.25 30.12 0.15
CA ASN A 239 2.72 30.05 -1.24
C ASN A 239 2.84 28.59 -1.74
N ASN A 240 2.36 28.34 -2.95
CA ASN A 240 2.22 27.03 -3.60
C ASN A 240 1.27 26.06 -2.86
N ALA A 241 0.36 26.56 -2.00
CA ALA A 241 -0.65 25.74 -1.35
C ALA A 241 -2.07 26.19 -1.70
N HIS A 242 -3.00 25.27 -1.57
CA HIS A 242 -4.43 25.52 -1.72
C HIS A 242 -5.21 24.94 -0.54
N TRP A 243 -6.43 25.43 -0.29
CA TRP A 243 -7.32 24.80 0.67
C TRP A 243 -7.68 23.37 0.26
N ARG A 244 -7.92 22.49 1.22
CA ARG A 244 -8.34 21.10 0.94
C ARG A 244 -9.81 20.96 0.56
N TYR A 245 -10.58 22.03 0.66
CA TYR A 245 -12.01 22.08 0.37
C TYR A 245 -12.30 23.11 -0.71
N GLN A 246 -13.28 22.81 -1.54
CA GLN A 246 -13.84 23.80 -2.46
C GLN A 246 -14.60 24.88 -1.69
N GLN A 247 -14.87 26.01 -2.33
CA GLN A 247 -15.46 27.19 -1.69
C GLN A 247 -16.76 26.89 -0.94
N GLN A 248 -17.69 26.16 -1.56
CA GLN A 248 -18.99 25.85 -0.96
C GLN A 248 -18.83 24.95 0.27
N ASP A 249 -18.06 23.87 0.16
CA ASP A 249 -17.82 22.97 1.29
C ASP A 249 -17.11 23.68 2.46
N MET A 250 -16.20 24.58 2.13
CA MET A 250 -15.52 25.38 3.16
C MET A 250 -16.47 26.40 3.79
N LEU A 251 -17.32 27.05 2.99
CA LEU A 251 -18.35 27.97 3.50
C LEU A 251 -19.27 27.28 4.49
N ASP A 252 -19.74 26.07 4.15
CA ASP A 252 -20.62 25.30 5.02
C ASP A 252 -19.97 24.97 6.35
N VAL A 253 -18.69 24.62 6.35
CA VAL A 253 -17.93 24.38 7.59
C VAL A 253 -17.69 25.67 8.37
N MET A 254 -17.35 26.78 7.70
CA MET A 254 -17.08 28.07 8.34
C MET A 254 -18.33 28.67 8.97
N ASN A 255 -19.51 28.44 8.40
CA ASN A 255 -20.80 28.81 8.98
C ASN A 255 -21.07 28.15 10.36
N GLY A 256 -20.30 27.16 10.74
CA GLY A 256 -20.29 26.62 12.10
C GLY A 256 -19.69 27.57 13.15
N TRP A 257 -18.92 28.58 12.75
CA TRP A 257 -18.36 29.60 13.65
C TRP A 257 -19.26 30.82 13.80
N CYS A 258 -19.66 31.41 12.69
CA CYS A 258 -20.56 32.56 12.58
C CYS A 258 -21.10 32.60 11.14
N GLU A 259 -21.88 33.61 10.78
CA GLU A 259 -22.43 33.69 9.43
C GLU A 259 -21.43 34.23 8.43
N TYR A 260 -21.19 33.43 7.38
CA TYR A 260 -20.32 33.74 6.25
C TYR A 260 -21.12 33.72 4.95
N GLU A 261 -20.63 34.45 3.96
CA GLU A 261 -21.12 34.47 2.60
C GLU A 261 -19.98 34.46 1.57
N LEU A 262 -20.27 34.05 0.35
CA LEU A 262 -19.34 34.20 -0.76
C LEU A 262 -19.44 35.62 -1.31
N ARG A 263 -18.28 36.28 -1.47
CA ARG A 263 -18.20 37.65 -1.97
C ARG A 263 -17.04 37.81 -2.94
N GLU A 264 -17.25 38.57 -4.02
CA GLU A 264 -16.15 39.00 -4.88
C GLU A 264 -15.17 39.89 -4.11
N LEU A 265 -13.89 39.67 -4.36
CA LEU A 265 -12.82 40.43 -3.77
C LEU A 265 -11.77 40.75 -4.86
N ASP A 266 -11.27 41.98 -4.86
CA ASP A 266 -10.16 42.38 -5.74
C ASP A 266 -8.84 41.88 -5.12
N ASP A 267 -8.58 40.56 -5.24
CA ASP A 267 -7.45 39.90 -4.63
C ASP A 267 -6.60 39.09 -5.63
N ALA A 268 -6.79 39.32 -6.96
CA ALA A 268 -6.10 38.61 -8.01
C ALA A 268 -4.58 38.62 -7.83
N GLY A 269 -4.00 39.77 -7.42
CA GLY A 269 -2.58 39.89 -7.12
C GLY A 269 -2.09 38.97 -6.01
N ARG A 270 -2.85 38.88 -4.92
CA ARG A 270 -2.51 37.97 -3.79
C ARG A 270 -2.65 36.51 -4.19
N ARG A 271 -3.68 36.16 -4.95
CA ARG A 271 -3.87 34.80 -5.45
C ARG A 271 -2.79 34.40 -6.47
N ALA A 272 -2.34 35.34 -7.33
CA ALA A 272 -1.21 35.16 -8.21
C ALA A 272 0.06 34.79 -7.46
N GLU A 273 0.37 35.52 -6.39
CA GLU A 273 1.52 35.26 -5.52
C GLU A 273 1.44 33.86 -4.88
N VAL A 274 0.28 33.49 -4.33
CA VAL A 274 0.08 32.17 -3.71
C VAL A 274 0.20 31.05 -4.75
N CYS A 275 -0.37 31.23 -5.95
CA CYS A 275 -0.32 30.25 -7.02
C CYS A 275 1.04 30.18 -7.73
N GLY A 276 1.89 31.21 -7.59
CA GLY A 276 3.15 31.31 -8.31
C GLY A 276 2.96 31.47 -9.83
N VAL A 277 1.94 32.22 -10.26
CA VAL A 277 1.61 32.50 -11.67
C VAL A 277 1.51 34.00 -11.93
N PRO A 278 1.66 34.46 -13.19
CA PRO A 278 1.33 35.83 -13.55
C PRO A 278 -0.12 36.18 -13.25
N ILE A 279 -0.39 37.47 -12.96
CA ILE A 279 -1.74 37.92 -12.56
C ILE A 279 -2.79 37.65 -13.64
N GLU A 280 -2.42 37.73 -14.88
CA GLU A 280 -3.24 37.45 -16.08
C GLU A 280 -3.58 35.99 -16.29
N GLU A 281 -2.88 35.07 -15.59
CA GLU A 281 -3.14 33.62 -15.59
C GLU A 281 -3.95 33.17 -14.37
N VAL A 282 -4.29 34.07 -13.47
CA VAL A 282 -5.07 33.74 -12.28
C VAL A 282 -6.51 33.41 -12.67
N ARG A 283 -7.01 32.30 -12.17
CA ARG A 283 -8.39 31.88 -12.40
C ARG A 283 -9.38 32.94 -11.93
N GLU A 284 -10.23 33.37 -12.82
CA GLU A 284 -11.34 34.30 -12.55
C GLU A 284 -12.51 33.61 -11.81
N GLY A 285 -13.41 34.41 -11.24
CA GLY A 285 -14.64 33.91 -10.58
C GLY A 285 -14.41 33.15 -9.27
N VAL A 286 -13.24 33.29 -8.66
CA VAL A 286 -12.98 32.73 -7.34
C VAL A 286 -13.42 33.74 -6.28
N LEU A 287 -14.42 33.38 -5.48
CA LEU A 287 -15.01 34.21 -4.45
C LEU A 287 -14.28 34.02 -3.12
N ALA A 288 -14.25 35.04 -2.28
CA ALA A 288 -13.77 34.95 -0.90
C ALA A 288 -14.91 34.52 0.06
N ILE A 289 -14.56 33.87 1.15
CA ILE A 289 -15.48 33.54 2.25
C ILE A 289 -15.39 34.66 3.26
N MET A 290 -16.37 35.54 3.25
CA MET A 290 -16.40 36.81 4.03
C MET A 290 -17.44 36.75 5.13
N LEU A 291 -17.19 37.46 6.21
CA LEU A 291 -18.17 37.66 7.28
C LEU A 291 -19.39 38.40 6.71
N LYS A 292 -20.58 37.89 7.02
CA LYS A 292 -21.84 38.50 6.59
C LYS A 292 -22.24 39.65 7.48
N GLU A 293 -21.84 39.58 8.76
CA GLU A 293 -22.10 40.60 9.79
C GLU A 293 -20.83 41.37 10.14
N ASP A 294 -20.99 42.46 10.88
CA ASP A 294 -19.86 43.21 11.39
C ASP A 294 -18.94 42.33 12.23
N LEU A 295 -17.63 42.66 12.22
CA LEU A 295 -16.61 41.89 12.91
C LEU A 295 -16.93 41.70 14.40
N SER A 296 -17.46 42.72 15.09
CA SER A 296 -17.79 42.64 16.52
C SER A 296 -18.88 41.61 16.82
N ILE A 297 -19.89 41.50 15.95
CA ILE A 297 -20.98 40.52 16.05
C ILE A 297 -20.45 39.13 15.74
N SER A 298 -19.71 38.98 14.63
CA SER A 298 -19.11 37.72 14.22
C SER A 298 -18.13 37.19 15.27
N GLN A 299 -17.31 38.05 15.84
CA GLN A 299 -16.39 37.71 16.93
C GLN A 299 -17.13 37.20 18.17
N ALA A 300 -18.21 37.87 18.57
CA ALA A 300 -19.02 37.43 19.72
C ALA A 300 -19.63 36.03 19.48
N LYS A 301 -20.20 35.78 18.27
CA LYS A 301 -20.74 34.49 17.90
C LYS A 301 -19.65 33.40 17.89
N ALA A 302 -18.51 33.66 17.26
CA ALA A 302 -17.39 32.72 17.20
C ALA A 302 -16.83 32.43 18.61
N GLN A 303 -16.78 33.43 19.51
CA GLN A 303 -16.33 33.23 20.89
C GLN A 303 -17.28 32.30 21.67
N VAL A 304 -18.58 32.38 21.44
CA VAL A 304 -19.55 31.47 22.05
C VAL A 304 -19.28 30.03 21.61
N ILE A 305 -19.06 29.82 20.31
CA ILE A 305 -18.71 28.47 19.74
C ILE A 305 -17.38 27.97 20.32
N TYR A 306 -16.37 28.86 20.39
CA TYR A 306 -15.06 28.50 20.93
C TYR A 306 -15.16 27.99 22.38
N ASN A 307 -15.92 28.74 23.22
CA ASN A 307 -16.08 28.42 24.63
C ASN A 307 -16.97 27.19 24.89
N ARG A 308 -17.96 26.95 24.02
CA ARG A 308 -18.84 25.78 24.08
C ARG A 308 -18.09 24.50 23.81
N GLY A 309 -17.06 24.54 22.97
CA GLY A 309 -16.41 23.34 22.40
C GLY A 309 -17.15 22.81 21.17
N GLN A 310 -16.80 21.58 20.75
CA GLN A 310 -17.31 20.98 19.53
C GLN A 310 -17.07 21.88 18.30
N TRP A 311 -15.83 22.39 18.20
CA TRP A 311 -15.44 23.29 17.12
C TRP A 311 -15.71 22.71 15.75
N PRO A 312 -16.01 23.54 14.76
CA PRO A 312 -16.08 23.11 13.37
C PRO A 312 -14.81 22.36 12.91
N ARG A 313 -14.93 21.53 11.89
CA ARG A 313 -13.83 20.70 11.38
C ARG A 313 -12.59 21.50 11.01
N PHE A 314 -12.77 22.75 10.53
CA PHE A 314 -11.69 23.74 10.41
C PHE A 314 -11.79 24.71 11.60
N TYR A 315 -10.72 24.79 12.33
CA TYR A 315 -10.69 25.53 13.58
C TYR A 315 -9.48 26.47 13.66
N PHE A 316 -9.59 27.49 14.52
CA PHE A 316 -8.56 28.48 14.73
C PHE A 316 -7.68 28.09 15.91
N THR A 317 -6.35 28.14 15.72
CA THR A 317 -5.37 27.85 16.78
C THR A 317 -5.20 29.01 17.74
N SER A 318 -4.34 28.88 18.76
CA SER A 318 -3.93 29.97 19.69
C SER A 318 -5.09 30.71 20.32
N GLY A 319 -6.09 29.99 20.84
CA GLY A 319 -7.23 30.63 21.49
C GLY A 319 -8.16 31.40 20.54
N GLY A 320 -8.24 30.96 19.29
CA GLY A 320 -9.01 31.61 18.24
C GLY A 320 -8.25 32.72 17.49
N LYS A 321 -7.01 33.06 17.88
CA LYS A 321 -6.21 34.13 17.26
C LYS A 321 -5.20 33.65 16.23
N GLY A 322 -5.05 32.33 16.07
CA GLY A 322 -4.07 31.73 15.17
C GLY A 322 -4.67 31.27 13.83
N GLY A 323 -3.84 30.70 13.00
CA GLY A 323 -4.23 30.22 11.68
C GLY A 323 -5.23 29.05 11.71
N ILE A 324 -5.79 28.74 10.55
CA ILE A 324 -6.76 27.66 10.37
C ILE A 324 -6.04 26.31 10.31
N ARG A 325 -6.53 25.35 11.11
CA ARG A 325 -6.14 23.94 11.09
C ARG A 325 -7.36 23.06 10.86
N ARG A 326 -7.16 21.80 10.52
CA ARG A 326 -8.23 20.82 10.26
C ARG A 326 -8.19 19.70 11.29
N LYS A 327 -9.36 19.27 11.74
CA LYS A 327 -9.52 18.05 12.53
C LYS A 327 -9.45 16.81 11.64
N THR A 328 -8.60 15.85 12.00
CA THR A 328 -8.60 14.49 11.44
C THR A 328 -9.04 13.55 12.54
N TYR A 329 -10.22 12.98 12.40
CA TYR A 329 -10.82 12.11 13.40
C TYR A 329 -10.22 10.72 13.38
N LEU A 330 -10.06 10.10 14.54
CA LEU A 330 -9.57 8.74 14.69
C LEU A 330 -10.46 7.74 13.95
N THR A 331 -11.76 7.96 13.95
CA THR A 331 -12.76 7.12 13.25
C THR A 331 -12.60 7.11 11.72
N ASN A 332 -11.87 8.07 11.15
CA ASN A 332 -11.66 8.20 9.71
C ASN A 332 -10.26 7.71 9.27
N VAL A 333 -9.50 7.11 10.18
CA VAL A 333 -8.16 6.58 9.87
C VAL A 333 -8.17 5.07 9.92
N GLU A 334 -7.54 4.50 8.92
CA GLU A 334 -7.37 3.06 8.80
C GLU A 334 -5.99 2.65 9.33
N GLY A 335 -5.82 1.38 9.67
CA GLY A 335 -4.54 0.81 10.05
C GLY A 335 -3.49 0.89 8.92
N ARG A 336 -2.22 0.60 9.22
CA ARG A 336 -1.18 0.45 8.20
C ARG A 336 -1.43 -0.81 7.39
N LEU A 337 -0.99 -0.81 6.13
CA LEU A 337 -0.91 -2.05 5.36
C LEU A 337 0.08 -3.01 6.05
N ALA A 338 -0.32 -4.27 6.13
CA ALA A 338 0.50 -5.33 6.71
C ALA A 338 1.71 -5.66 5.83
#